data_414371d221e24769bcdb7908f18c96f9
#
_entry.id   414371d221e24769bcdb7908f18c96f9
#
_cell.length_a   1.000
_cell.length_b   1.000
_cell.length_c   1.000
_cell.angle_alpha   90.00
_cell.angle_beta   90.00
_cell.angle_gamma   90.00
#
_symmetry.space_group_name_H-M   'P 1'
#
loop_
_entity.id
_entity.type
_entity.pdbx_description
1 polymer ?
#
loop_
_entity_poly.entity_id
_entity_poly.type
_entity_poly.pdbx_seq_one_letter_code
_entity_poly.pdbx_strand_id
1 'polypeptide(L)'
;FNFSNPMQRICHAVTTKFPDLKFIGMCHEIASMERQLPDLMETDLSNIEFRAAGLNHFSILLEAKYKNTGKDGYPVIKQNFYTYFSDLINKHDAKPSKPGAERGVFRELFKIYEYLPITTDSHLGEYIQWAYSVADHDAILVFYDNYKAKCLAFYDDKSSYDHFFDPKNISTHERVIPIIEGILSDSGYEEAAVNIPNNGYIGCLPKDIVVEVPGKVNKSGICGISFENYPTAFGSLLNLQSGVIQMTTEAVLNCSKHSAYLALLADPVVNDSIQAARLLSNMIETQSKFLGYLK
;
A
#
# COMPACT_ATOMS: atom_id res chain seq x y z
N PHE A 1 15.14 -4.73 6.47
CA PHE A 1 13.70 -4.44 6.45
C PHE A 1 13.47 -2.94 6.38
N ASN A 2 12.50 -2.51 5.58
CA ASN A 2 12.08 -1.12 5.47
C ASN A 2 10.59 -0.98 5.82
N PHE A 3 10.27 0.00 6.67
CA PHE A 3 8.91 0.40 7.03
C PHE A 3 8.61 1.85 6.62
N SER A 4 9.62 2.54 6.08
CA SER A 4 9.47 3.95 5.71
C SER A 4 8.80 4.12 4.35
N ASN A 5 7.98 5.15 4.23
CA ASN A 5 7.38 5.59 2.99
C ASN A 5 8.17 6.77 2.36
N PRO A 6 8.11 6.88 1.04
CA PRO A 6 7.37 6.10 0.07
C PRO A 6 8.01 4.72 -0.16
N MET A 7 7.39 3.68 0.40
CA MET A 7 7.90 2.31 0.50
C MET A 7 8.50 1.80 -0.80
N GLN A 8 7.72 1.82 -1.85
CA GLN A 8 8.07 1.23 -3.12
C GLN A 8 9.26 1.92 -3.79
N ARG A 9 9.29 3.27 -3.76
CA ARG A 9 10.38 4.06 -4.32
C ARG A 9 11.69 3.81 -3.56
N ILE A 10 11.62 3.73 -2.23
CA ILE A 10 12.77 3.41 -1.38
C ILE A 10 13.29 2.00 -1.71
N CYS A 11 12.41 1.00 -1.69
CA CYS A 11 12.79 -0.38 -1.97
C CYS A 11 13.38 -0.52 -3.37
N HIS A 12 12.77 0.10 -4.39
CA HIS A 12 13.25 0.02 -5.75
C HIS A 12 14.62 0.71 -5.92
N ALA A 13 14.82 1.88 -5.33
CA ALA A 13 16.12 2.57 -5.40
C ALA A 13 17.23 1.75 -4.71
N VAL A 14 16.95 1.13 -3.56
CA VAL A 14 17.91 0.31 -2.82
C VAL A 14 18.25 -0.95 -3.59
N THR A 15 17.26 -1.70 -4.07
CA THR A 15 17.49 -2.96 -4.80
C THR A 15 18.11 -2.74 -6.18
N THR A 16 17.86 -1.60 -6.82
CA THR A 16 18.54 -1.20 -8.07
C THR A 16 20.02 -0.90 -7.82
N LYS A 17 20.33 -0.17 -6.76
CA LYS A 17 21.71 0.21 -6.45
C LYS A 17 22.52 -0.92 -5.84
N PHE A 18 21.88 -1.79 -5.09
CA PHE A 18 22.52 -2.89 -4.34
C PHE A 18 21.76 -4.21 -4.61
N PRO A 19 21.87 -4.79 -5.81
CA PRO A 19 21.07 -5.95 -6.21
C PRO A 19 21.32 -7.22 -5.36
N ASP A 20 22.48 -7.33 -4.76
CA ASP A 20 22.84 -8.47 -3.88
C ASP A 20 22.30 -8.31 -2.44
N LEU A 21 21.79 -7.12 -2.10
CA LEU A 21 21.24 -6.87 -0.77
C LEU A 21 19.84 -7.48 -0.65
N LYS A 22 19.66 -8.37 0.31
CA LYS A 22 18.33 -8.88 0.67
C LYS A 22 17.54 -7.77 1.38
N PHE A 23 16.81 -6.98 0.63
CA PHE A 23 16.05 -5.84 1.11
C PHE A 23 14.56 -6.08 0.91
N ILE A 24 13.77 -5.88 1.97
CA ILE A 24 12.34 -6.20 2.00
C ILE A 24 11.60 -5.00 2.58
N GLY A 25 10.57 -4.55 1.88
CA GLY A 25 9.62 -3.58 2.40
C GLY A 25 8.44 -4.27 3.07
N MET A 26 8.00 -3.74 4.21
CA MET A 26 6.88 -4.26 5.00
C MET A 26 5.84 -3.16 5.19
N CYS A 27 4.58 -3.47 4.88
CA CYS A 27 3.45 -2.57 5.11
C CYS A 27 2.32 -3.32 5.81
N HIS A 28 1.67 -2.64 6.75
CA HIS A 28 0.56 -3.22 7.52
C HIS A 28 -0.81 -3.04 6.85
N GLU A 29 -0.90 -2.39 5.69
CA GLU A 29 -2.19 -2.18 4.99
C GLU A 29 -2.92 -3.49 4.68
N ILE A 30 -2.20 -4.57 4.42
CA ILE A 30 -2.78 -5.89 4.18
C ILE A 30 -3.63 -6.37 5.37
N ALA A 31 -3.32 -5.97 6.60
CA ALA A 31 -4.12 -6.30 7.78
C ALA A 31 -5.53 -5.70 7.75
N SER A 32 -5.80 -4.73 6.85
CA SER A 32 -7.15 -4.24 6.60
C SER A 32 -8.06 -5.36 6.10
N MET A 33 -7.55 -6.30 5.32
CA MET A 33 -8.30 -7.47 4.84
C MET A 33 -8.71 -8.40 5.98
N GLU A 34 -7.82 -8.64 6.95
CA GLU A 34 -8.13 -9.46 8.12
C GLU A 34 -9.30 -8.90 8.94
N ARG A 35 -9.48 -7.57 8.92
CA ARG A 35 -10.60 -6.91 9.62
C ARG A 35 -11.89 -6.87 8.81
N GLN A 36 -11.81 -6.81 7.48
CA GLN A 36 -12.97 -6.60 6.61
C GLN A 36 -13.55 -7.91 6.06
N LEU A 37 -12.69 -8.86 5.71
CA LEU A 37 -13.12 -10.10 5.08
C LEU A 37 -14.06 -10.97 5.95
N PRO A 38 -13.91 -11.05 7.28
CA PRO A 38 -14.87 -11.79 8.11
C PRO A 38 -16.31 -11.33 7.93
N ASP A 39 -16.53 -10.01 7.96
CA ASP A 39 -17.86 -9.43 7.77
C ASP A 39 -18.33 -9.55 6.31
N LEU A 40 -17.43 -9.28 5.35
CA LEU A 40 -17.76 -9.37 3.92
C LEU A 40 -18.07 -10.79 3.46
N MET A 41 -17.44 -11.81 4.06
CA MET A 41 -17.61 -13.22 3.72
C MET A 41 -18.51 -13.98 4.70
N GLU A 42 -19.04 -13.31 5.73
CA GLU A 42 -19.93 -13.90 6.75
C GLU A 42 -19.34 -15.15 7.41
N THR A 43 -18.05 -15.10 7.77
CA THR A 43 -17.33 -16.23 8.39
C THR A 43 -16.15 -15.75 9.22
N ASP A 44 -15.67 -16.60 10.12
CA ASP A 44 -14.48 -16.29 10.92
C ASP A 44 -13.21 -16.18 10.08
N LEU A 45 -12.28 -15.30 10.48
CA LEU A 45 -10.99 -15.13 9.82
C LEU A 45 -10.20 -16.44 9.70
N SER A 46 -10.32 -17.33 10.69
CA SER A 46 -9.68 -18.65 10.67
C SER A 46 -10.09 -19.52 9.47
N ASN A 47 -11.30 -19.29 8.93
CA ASN A 47 -11.84 -19.99 7.76
C ASN A 47 -11.54 -19.28 6.43
N ILE A 48 -10.82 -18.16 6.44
CA ILE A 48 -10.52 -17.38 5.23
C ILE A 48 -9.07 -17.60 4.80
N GLU A 49 -8.89 -17.91 3.52
CA GLU A 49 -7.62 -17.82 2.80
C GLU A 49 -7.75 -16.70 1.78
N PHE A 50 -6.80 -15.77 1.77
CA PHE A 50 -6.83 -14.65 0.84
C PHE A 50 -5.44 -14.28 0.36
N ARG A 51 -5.37 -13.70 -0.86
CA ARG A 51 -4.15 -13.17 -1.44
C ARG A 51 -4.45 -11.88 -2.18
N ALA A 52 -3.62 -10.88 -1.94
CA ALA A 52 -3.65 -9.60 -2.65
C ALA A 52 -2.30 -9.34 -3.31
N ALA A 53 -2.29 -8.60 -4.40
CA ALA A 53 -1.06 -8.19 -5.06
C ALA A 53 -1.23 -6.86 -5.80
N GLY A 54 -0.11 -6.18 -6.03
CA GLY A 54 -0.02 -4.91 -6.76
C GLY A 54 1.25 -4.17 -6.46
N LEU A 55 1.13 -2.85 -6.30
CA LEU A 55 2.16 -1.97 -5.77
C LEU A 55 1.79 -1.57 -4.34
N ASN A 56 2.77 -1.22 -3.51
CA ASN A 56 2.47 -0.79 -2.13
C ASN A 56 1.47 0.38 -2.13
N HIS A 57 0.44 0.29 -1.30
CA HIS A 57 -0.72 1.19 -1.26
C HIS A 57 -1.55 1.22 -2.55
N PHE A 58 -1.27 0.35 -3.51
CA PHE A 58 -2.00 0.25 -4.77
C PHE A 58 -2.14 -1.22 -5.20
N SER A 59 -2.67 -2.03 -4.30
CA SER A 59 -2.90 -3.47 -4.46
C SER A 59 -4.38 -3.79 -4.40
N ILE A 60 -4.75 -4.93 -4.97
CA ILE A 60 -6.11 -5.48 -4.96
C ILE A 60 -6.14 -6.91 -4.44
N LEU A 61 -7.23 -7.28 -3.79
CA LEU A 61 -7.53 -8.65 -3.41
C LEU A 61 -7.79 -9.48 -4.68
N LEU A 62 -6.98 -10.50 -4.92
CA LEU A 62 -7.09 -11.36 -6.11
C LEU A 62 -7.79 -12.68 -5.79
N GLU A 63 -7.55 -13.23 -4.61
CA GLU A 63 -8.13 -14.49 -4.16
C GLU A 63 -8.72 -14.33 -2.76
N ALA A 64 -9.92 -14.84 -2.57
CA ALA A 64 -10.56 -15.01 -1.28
C ALA A 64 -11.36 -16.32 -1.28
N LYS A 65 -11.02 -17.27 -0.40
CA LYS A 65 -11.59 -18.61 -0.38
C LYS A 65 -11.98 -19.01 1.03
N TYR A 66 -13.04 -19.81 1.14
CA TYR A 66 -13.38 -20.52 2.39
C TYR A 66 -12.49 -21.75 2.54
N LYS A 67 -11.65 -21.81 3.57
CA LYS A 67 -10.74 -22.95 3.79
C LYS A 67 -11.45 -24.30 3.94
N ASN A 68 -12.61 -24.30 4.61
CA ASN A 68 -13.38 -25.52 4.86
C ASN A 68 -14.01 -26.13 3.60
N THR A 69 -14.28 -25.34 2.58
CA THR A 69 -14.96 -25.80 1.35
C THR A 69 -14.14 -25.60 0.08
N GLY A 70 -13.09 -24.78 0.11
CA GLY A 70 -12.35 -24.33 -1.06
C GLY A 70 -13.13 -23.42 -2.02
N LYS A 71 -14.36 -23.03 -1.65
CA LYS A 71 -15.20 -22.18 -2.51
C LYS A 71 -14.67 -20.75 -2.57
N ASP A 72 -14.85 -20.13 -3.74
CA ASP A 72 -14.57 -18.71 -3.95
C ASP A 72 -15.50 -17.84 -3.09
N GLY A 73 -14.92 -16.87 -2.39
CA GLY A 73 -15.63 -15.89 -1.55
C GLY A 73 -16.08 -14.65 -2.30
N TYR A 74 -15.55 -14.37 -3.49
CA TYR A 74 -15.87 -13.15 -4.22
C TYR A 74 -17.37 -12.94 -4.51
N PRO A 75 -18.17 -13.96 -4.84
CA PRO A 75 -19.61 -13.78 -5.00
C PRO A 75 -20.29 -13.19 -3.77
N VAL A 76 -19.88 -13.63 -2.57
CA VAL A 76 -20.41 -13.13 -1.28
C VAL A 76 -19.86 -11.74 -0.99
N ILE A 77 -18.58 -11.49 -1.22
CA ILE A 77 -17.98 -10.15 -1.09
C ILE A 77 -18.72 -9.14 -1.97
N LYS A 78 -18.98 -9.46 -3.25
CA LYS A 78 -19.73 -8.59 -4.17
C LYS A 78 -21.15 -8.31 -3.70
N GLN A 79 -21.81 -9.29 -3.13
CA GLN A 79 -23.17 -9.15 -2.58
C GLN A 79 -23.19 -8.22 -1.36
N ASN A 80 -22.22 -8.36 -0.44
CA ASN A 80 -22.22 -7.68 0.84
C ASN A 80 -21.50 -6.32 0.82
N PHE A 81 -20.69 -6.06 -0.20
CA PHE A 81 -19.80 -4.89 -0.28
C PHE A 81 -20.52 -3.56 -0.01
N TYR A 82 -21.59 -3.27 -0.73
CA TYR A 82 -22.25 -1.96 -0.62
C TYR A 82 -22.97 -1.79 0.72
N THR A 83 -23.60 -2.84 1.23
CA THR A 83 -24.25 -2.81 2.54
C THR A 83 -23.22 -2.60 3.64
N TYR A 84 -22.12 -3.37 3.63
CA TYR A 84 -21.05 -3.27 4.61
C TYR A 84 -20.45 -1.86 4.69
N PHE A 85 -20.08 -1.26 3.55
CA PHE A 85 -19.49 0.08 3.54
C PHE A 85 -20.51 1.18 3.81
N SER A 86 -21.77 1.03 3.43
CA SER A 86 -22.84 1.95 3.84
C SER A 86 -23.08 1.92 5.34
N ASP A 87 -23.09 0.75 5.94
CA ASP A 87 -23.24 0.59 7.39
C ASP A 87 -22.05 1.14 8.17
N LEU A 88 -20.83 0.98 7.68
CA LEU A 88 -19.64 1.62 8.26
C LEU A 88 -19.78 3.14 8.26
N ILE A 89 -20.22 3.72 7.16
CA ILE A 89 -20.47 5.15 7.04
C ILE A 89 -21.59 5.58 7.99
N ASN A 90 -22.68 4.82 8.12
CA ASN A 90 -23.84 5.16 8.94
C ASN A 90 -23.64 4.93 10.44
N LYS A 91 -22.88 3.91 10.84
CA LYS A 91 -22.60 3.58 12.25
C LYS A 91 -21.78 4.65 12.98
N HIS A 92 -21.09 5.48 12.27
CA HIS A 92 -20.25 6.50 12.84
C HIS A 92 -20.86 7.90 12.71
N ASP A 93 -22.07 8.17 13.19
CA ASP A 93 -22.85 9.42 13.17
C ASP A 93 -22.35 10.60 12.31
N ALA A 94 -23.21 11.07 11.50
CA ALA A 94 -23.30 12.26 10.60
C ALA A 94 -22.21 13.37 10.55
N LYS A 95 -20.98 13.15 11.01
CA LYS A 95 -19.85 14.07 10.84
C LYS A 95 -18.80 13.49 9.90
N PRO A 96 -18.11 14.32 9.09
CA PRO A 96 -17.07 13.86 8.16
C PRO A 96 -15.85 13.18 8.81
N SER A 97 -15.83 13.02 10.12
CA SER A 97 -14.76 12.41 10.92
C SER A 97 -14.85 10.88 11.07
N LYS A 98 -15.62 10.21 10.22
CA LYS A 98 -15.92 8.79 10.37
C LYS A 98 -14.85 7.88 9.78
N PRO A 99 -14.37 6.86 10.50
CA PRO A 99 -13.65 5.75 9.87
C PRO A 99 -14.51 5.16 8.74
N GLY A 100 -14.00 5.21 7.51
CA GLY A 100 -14.68 4.68 6.32
C GLY A 100 -15.43 5.70 5.46
N ALA A 101 -15.53 6.98 5.87
CA ALA A 101 -16.07 8.02 5.00
C ALA A 101 -15.13 8.32 3.81
N GLU A 102 -13.81 8.22 4.02
CA GLU A 102 -12.79 8.31 2.97
C GLU A 102 -12.75 7.03 2.10
N ARG A 103 -13.87 6.70 1.45
CA ARG A 103 -14.04 5.47 0.65
C ARG A 103 -14.72 5.72 -0.70
N GLY A 104 -14.77 6.96 -1.18
CA GLY A 104 -15.36 7.29 -2.48
C GLY A 104 -14.62 6.63 -3.64
N VAL A 105 -13.29 6.81 -3.69
CA VAL A 105 -12.41 6.19 -4.71
C VAL A 105 -12.39 4.68 -4.56
N PHE A 106 -12.30 4.18 -3.32
CA PHE A 106 -12.33 2.77 -2.99
C PHE A 106 -13.58 2.07 -3.56
N ARG A 107 -14.77 2.65 -3.32
CA ARG A 107 -16.04 2.09 -3.81
C ARG A 107 -16.15 2.17 -5.33
N GLU A 108 -15.70 3.27 -5.94
CA GLU A 108 -15.73 3.42 -7.39
C GLU A 108 -14.76 2.45 -8.08
N LEU A 109 -13.57 2.21 -7.52
CA LEU A 109 -12.64 1.19 -8.01
C LEU A 109 -13.27 -0.21 -7.97
N PHE A 110 -13.90 -0.59 -6.85
CA PHE A 110 -14.56 -1.89 -6.76
C PHE A 110 -15.68 -2.02 -7.79
N LYS A 111 -16.47 -0.98 -7.97
CA LYS A 111 -17.55 -0.96 -8.98
C LYS A 111 -17.05 -1.12 -10.41
N ILE A 112 -15.92 -0.46 -10.75
CA ILE A 112 -15.38 -0.46 -12.12
C ILE A 112 -14.56 -1.73 -12.40
N TYR A 113 -13.66 -2.10 -11.49
CA TYR A 113 -12.70 -3.18 -11.69
C TYR A 113 -13.13 -4.52 -11.10
N GLU A 114 -14.14 -4.51 -10.24
CA GLU A 114 -14.69 -5.69 -9.54
C GLU A 114 -13.71 -6.41 -8.60
N TYR A 115 -12.59 -5.79 -8.25
CA TYR A 115 -11.61 -6.26 -7.27
C TYR A 115 -11.58 -5.33 -6.07
N LEU A 116 -11.51 -5.91 -4.86
CA LEU A 116 -11.47 -5.17 -3.61
C LEU A 116 -10.08 -4.53 -3.43
N PRO A 117 -9.96 -3.18 -3.37
CA PRO A 117 -8.71 -2.53 -3.03
C PRO A 117 -8.33 -2.81 -1.56
N ILE A 118 -7.04 -2.79 -1.23
CA ILE A 118 -6.59 -3.04 0.15
C ILE A 118 -6.36 -1.78 0.97
N THR A 119 -6.42 -0.60 0.36
CA THR A 119 -6.15 0.69 1.03
C THR A 119 -7.30 1.69 0.87
N THR A 120 -7.15 2.88 1.41
CA THR A 120 -8.17 3.93 1.46
C THR A 120 -8.00 4.99 0.38
N ASP A 121 -8.96 5.91 0.27
CA ASP A 121 -8.97 6.99 -0.71
C ASP A 121 -7.75 7.89 -0.65
N SER A 122 -7.22 8.13 0.56
CA SER A 122 -6.02 8.96 0.76
C SER A 122 -4.79 8.41 0.04
N HIS A 123 -4.69 7.09 -0.12
CA HIS A 123 -3.61 6.44 -0.86
C HIS A 123 -3.98 6.20 -2.32
N LEU A 124 -5.19 5.69 -2.60
CA LEU A 124 -5.65 5.43 -3.96
C LEU A 124 -5.64 6.71 -4.82
N GLY A 125 -5.98 7.85 -4.21
CA GLY A 125 -5.95 9.16 -4.86
C GLY A 125 -4.58 9.65 -5.29
N GLU A 126 -3.49 9.09 -4.73
CA GLU A 126 -2.12 9.41 -5.13
C GLU A 126 -1.74 8.82 -6.50
N TYR A 127 -2.48 7.82 -6.99
CA TYR A 127 -2.13 7.02 -8.16
C TYR A 127 -3.09 7.17 -9.34
N ILE A 128 -4.29 7.71 -9.11
CA ILE A 128 -5.40 7.66 -10.07
C ILE A 128 -5.83 9.07 -10.46
N GLN A 129 -5.69 9.41 -11.74
CA GLN A 129 -6.00 10.75 -12.26
C GLN A 129 -7.42 11.23 -11.95
N TRP A 130 -8.42 10.36 -12.10
CA TRP A 130 -9.83 10.71 -11.90
C TRP A 130 -10.29 10.60 -10.45
N ALA A 131 -9.42 10.14 -9.54
CA ALA A 131 -9.77 9.98 -8.13
C ALA A 131 -10.20 11.29 -7.48
N TYR A 132 -9.63 12.41 -7.89
CA TYR A 132 -9.98 13.73 -7.37
C TYR A 132 -11.48 14.03 -7.44
N SER A 133 -12.16 13.62 -8.51
CA SER A 133 -13.59 13.90 -8.73
C SER A 133 -14.54 13.08 -7.86
N VAL A 134 -14.05 11.98 -7.27
CA VAL A 134 -14.88 11.05 -6.48
C VAL A 134 -14.42 10.88 -5.05
N ALA A 135 -13.22 11.34 -4.70
CA ALA A 135 -12.69 11.31 -3.34
C ALA A 135 -13.49 12.22 -2.40
N ASP A 136 -13.75 11.77 -1.20
CA ASP A 136 -14.30 12.59 -0.12
C ASP A 136 -13.16 13.41 0.52
N HIS A 137 -12.88 14.59 -0.06
CA HIS A 137 -11.79 15.46 0.38
C HIS A 137 -11.96 15.94 1.82
N ASP A 138 -13.19 16.23 2.25
CA ASP A 138 -13.45 16.70 3.61
C ASP A 138 -13.20 15.59 4.63
N ALA A 139 -13.63 14.35 4.33
CA ALA A 139 -13.35 13.20 5.18
C ALA A 139 -11.86 12.89 5.28
N ILE A 140 -11.10 13.02 4.18
CA ILE A 140 -9.64 12.85 4.16
C ILE A 140 -8.97 13.89 5.06
N LEU A 141 -9.33 15.16 4.93
CA LEU A 141 -8.78 16.23 5.77
C LEU A 141 -9.05 15.98 7.26
N VAL A 142 -10.30 15.67 7.61
CA VAL A 142 -10.69 15.38 9.01
C VAL A 142 -9.93 14.15 9.55
N PHE A 143 -9.72 13.11 8.73
CA PHE A 143 -8.91 11.96 9.12
C PHE A 143 -7.49 12.39 9.51
N TYR A 144 -6.81 13.17 8.67
CA TYR A 144 -5.45 13.63 8.92
C TYR A 144 -5.34 14.58 10.10
N ASP A 145 -6.30 15.48 10.28
CA ASP A 145 -6.33 16.39 11.44
C ASP A 145 -6.49 15.62 12.76
N ASN A 146 -7.37 14.62 12.78
CA ASN A 146 -7.55 13.73 13.93
C ASN A 146 -6.30 12.88 14.19
N TYR A 147 -5.68 12.34 13.14
CA TYR A 147 -4.44 11.58 13.27
C TYR A 147 -3.30 12.43 13.84
N LYS A 148 -3.11 13.62 13.30
CA LYS A 148 -2.14 14.59 13.80
C LYS A 148 -2.39 14.96 15.27
N ALA A 149 -3.64 15.24 15.65
CA ALA A 149 -4.00 15.53 17.02
C ALA A 149 -3.67 14.38 17.98
N LYS A 150 -3.94 13.12 17.57
CA LYS A 150 -3.58 11.92 18.35
C LYS A 150 -2.08 11.77 18.51
N CYS A 151 -1.30 11.98 17.44
CA CYS A 151 0.15 11.93 17.51
C CYS A 151 0.71 12.98 18.46
N LEU A 152 0.24 14.22 18.38
CA LEU A 152 0.67 15.30 19.27
C LEU A 152 0.31 15.00 20.72
N ALA A 153 -0.91 14.54 20.99
CA ALA A 153 -1.33 14.15 22.35
C ALA A 153 -0.46 13.02 22.91
N PHE A 154 -0.07 12.02 22.08
CA PHE A 154 0.86 10.97 22.48
C PHE A 154 2.23 11.53 22.86
N TYR A 155 2.79 12.47 22.08
CA TYR A 155 4.08 13.07 22.38
C TYR A 155 4.08 13.97 23.64
N ASP A 156 2.94 14.60 23.95
CA ASP A 156 2.80 15.48 25.11
C ASP A 156 2.54 14.69 26.40
N ASP A 157 1.98 13.50 26.32
CA ASP A 157 1.66 12.66 27.48
C ASP A 157 2.73 11.56 27.71
N LYS A 158 3.68 11.88 28.61
CA LYS A 158 4.73 10.91 28.97
C LYS A 158 4.20 9.61 29.60
N SER A 159 3.02 9.61 30.21
CA SER A 159 2.42 8.41 30.78
C SER A 159 1.98 7.40 29.70
N SER A 160 1.68 7.90 28.49
CA SER A 160 1.40 7.06 27.32
C SER A 160 2.61 6.22 26.90
N TYR A 161 3.84 6.69 27.15
CA TYR A 161 5.05 5.95 26.80
C TYR A 161 5.21 4.68 27.62
N ASP A 162 4.98 4.75 28.93
CA ASP A 162 5.07 3.59 29.81
C ASP A 162 4.04 2.52 29.42
N HIS A 163 2.82 2.94 29.07
CA HIS A 163 1.78 2.05 28.58
C HIS A 163 2.14 1.45 27.20
N PHE A 164 2.67 2.26 26.29
CA PHE A 164 3.06 1.82 24.94
C PHE A 164 4.22 0.82 24.97
N PHE A 165 5.19 1.04 25.86
CA PHE A 165 6.36 0.16 26.00
C PHE A 165 6.17 -0.98 27.00
N ASP A 166 5.01 -1.11 27.66
CA ASP A 166 4.71 -2.29 28.49
C ASP A 166 4.60 -3.54 27.60
N PRO A 167 5.44 -4.56 27.79
CA PRO A 167 5.41 -5.80 27.02
C PRO A 167 4.04 -6.48 26.98
N LYS A 168 3.18 -6.26 28.00
CA LYS A 168 1.81 -6.80 28.05
C LYS A 168 0.86 -6.13 27.08
N ASN A 169 1.18 -4.91 26.66
CA ASN A 169 0.35 -4.10 25.76
C ASN A 169 0.90 -4.05 24.33
N ILE A 170 2.07 -4.66 24.08
CA ILE A 170 2.65 -4.72 22.74
C ILE A 170 1.81 -5.67 21.88
N SER A 171 0.89 -5.08 21.13
CA SER A 171 0.24 -5.73 20.01
C SER A 171 0.97 -5.28 18.75
N THR A 172 1.89 -6.09 18.25
CA THR A 172 2.60 -5.74 17.02
C THR A 172 1.89 -6.34 15.82
N HIS A 173 1.49 -5.49 14.88
CA HIS A 173 1.07 -5.91 13.56
C HIS A 173 2.28 -6.08 12.61
N GLU A 174 3.47 -5.75 13.10
CA GLU A 174 4.71 -5.82 12.33
C GLU A 174 5.26 -7.24 12.32
N ARG A 175 5.60 -7.70 11.12
CA ARG A 175 5.89 -9.11 10.84
C ARG A 175 7.38 -9.45 10.75
N VAL A 176 8.29 -8.55 11.17
CA VAL A 176 9.75 -8.77 11.07
C VAL A 176 10.20 -10.00 11.85
N ILE A 177 9.79 -10.11 13.12
CA ILE A 177 10.20 -11.23 13.97
C ILE A 177 9.72 -12.56 13.42
N PRO A 178 8.43 -12.77 13.09
CA PRO A 178 7.98 -13.99 12.44
C PRO A 178 8.73 -14.33 11.14
N ILE A 179 9.10 -13.32 10.34
CA ILE A 179 9.89 -13.55 9.12
C ILE A 179 11.30 -14.03 9.45
N ILE A 180 11.99 -13.40 10.42
CA ILE A 180 13.32 -13.82 10.86
C ILE A 180 13.29 -15.26 11.40
N GLU A 181 12.34 -15.56 12.28
CA GLU A 181 12.12 -16.91 12.81
C GLU A 181 11.83 -17.92 11.70
N GLY A 182 11.00 -17.54 10.73
CA GLY A 182 10.67 -18.37 9.58
C GLY A 182 11.88 -18.68 8.69
N ILE A 183 12.79 -17.71 8.50
CA ILE A 183 14.04 -17.90 7.77
C ILE A 183 14.97 -18.86 8.55
N LEU A 184 15.13 -18.63 9.86
CA LEU A 184 16.01 -19.41 10.69
C LEU A 184 15.53 -20.88 10.87
N SER A 185 14.22 -21.08 10.94
CA SER A 185 13.61 -22.41 11.12
C SER A 185 13.27 -23.13 9.82
N ASP A 186 13.49 -22.50 8.66
CA ASP A 186 13.09 -23.05 7.35
C ASP A 186 11.59 -23.41 7.32
N SER A 187 10.73 -22.56 7.87
CA SER A 187 9.33 -22.87 8.16
C SER A 187 8.45 -23.09 6.91
N GLY A 188 8.78 -22.43 5.80
CA GLY A 188 7.99 -22.51 4.56
C GLY A 188 6.61 -21.84 4.62
N TYR A 189 6.33 -21.04 5.65
CA TYR A 189 5.03 -20.36 5.75
C TYR A 189 4.87 -19.24 4.72
N GLU A 190 3.63 -18.84 4.47
CA GLU A 190 3.28 -17.73 3.58
C GLU A 190 3.04 -16.46 4.40
N GLU A 191 3.85 -15.42 4.12
CA GLU A 191 3.60 -14.06 4.59
C GLU A 191 2.62 -13.36 3.66
N ALA A 192 1.64 -12.66 4.20
CA ALA A 192 0.51 -12.12 3.44
C ALA A 192 0.90 -11.02 2.44
N ALA A 193 1.91 -10.19 2.77
CA ALA A 193 2.41 -9.14 1.88
C ALA A 193 3.87 -8.81 2.17
N VAL A 194 4.68 -8.79 1.12
CA VAL A 194 6.07 -8.33 1.12
C VAL A 194 6.35 -7.49 -0.11
N ASN A 195 7.14 -6.43 0.05
CA ASN A 195 7.56 -5.57 -1.04
C ASN A 195 8.96 -5.98 -1.50
N ILE A 196 9.04 -6.64 -2.65
CA ILE A 196 10.25 -7.23 -3.23
C ILE A 196 10.30 -7.02 -4.74
N PRO A 197 11.49 -7.12 -5.41
CA PRO A 197 11.57 -7.10 -6.87
C PRO A 197 10.64 -8.12 -7.51
N ASN A 198 9.95 -7.73 -8.57
CA ASN A 198 8.86 -8.49 -9.19
C ASN A 198 9.29 -9.90 -9.67
N ASN A 199 10.46 -10.01 -10.29
CA ASN A 199 10.95 -11.31 -10.82
C ASN A 199 9.91 -12.10 -11.64
N GLY A 200 8.82 -11.43 -12.09
CA GLY A 200 7.72 -12.05 -12.83
C GLY A 200 6.53 -12.50 -11.98
N TYR A 201 6.46 -12.14 -10.70
CA TYR A 201 5.32 -12.47 -9.83
C TYR A 201 4.01 -11.84 -10.34
N ILE A 202 4.10 -10.63 -10.88
CA ILE A 202 3.01 -9.97 -11.62
C ILE A 202 3.48 -9.84 -13.08
N GLY A 203 2.98 -10.73 -13.95
CA GLY A 203 3.52 -10.91 -15.30
C GLY A 203 3.40 -9.69 -16.22
N CYS A 204 2.44 -8.78 -15.95
CA CYS A 204 2.25 -7.55 -16.75
C CYS A 204 3.16 -6.39 -16.32
N LEU A 205 3.98 -6.52 -15.27
CA LEU A 205 4.88 -5.48 -14.78
C LEU A 205 6.35 -5.79 -15.11
N PRO A 206 7.23 -4.76 -15.20
CA PRO A 206 8.67 -4.97 -15.35
C PRO A 206 9.24 -5.86 -14.24
N LYS A 207 10.25 -6.68 -14.57
CA LYS A 207 10.79 -7.67 -13.62
C LYS A 207 11.57 -7.06 -12.46
N ASP A 208 12.12 -5.89 -12.66
CA ASP A 208 12.95 -5.16 -11.70
C ASP A 208 12.14 -4.25 -10.78
N ILE A 209 10.90 -3.88 -11.17
CA ILE A 209 10.05 -3.05 -10.31
C ILE A 209 9.73 -3.78 -9.00
N VAL A 210 9.70 -3.06 -7.90
CA VAL A 210 9.26 -3.64 -6.61
C VAL A 210 7.74 -3.77 -6.63
N VAL A 211 7.24 -4.94 -6.26
CA VAL A 211 5.81 -5.26 -6.14
C VAL A 211 5.47 -5.70 -4.72
N GLU A 212 4.22 -5.50 -4.35
CA GLU A 212 3.65 -6.05 -3.12
C GLU A 212 2.90 -7.34 -3.46
N VAL A 213 3.39 -8.46 -2.92
CA VAL A 213 2.85 -9.81 -3.17
C VAL A 213 2.96 -10.67 -1.91
N PRO A 214 2.16 -11.72 -1.76
CA PRO A 214 2.42 -12.74 -0.74
C PRO A 214 3.78 -13.40 -0.98
N GLY A 215 4.44 -13.84 0.09
CA GLY A 215 5.76 -14.43 -0.02
C GLY A 215 5.95 -15.67 0.85
N LYS A 216 6.57 -16.72 0.29
CA LYS A 216 7.03 -17.88 1.05
C LYS A 216 8.34 -17.58 1.75
N VAL A 217 8.35 -17.79 3.05
CA VAL A 217 9.50 -17.58 3.93
C VAL A 217 10.20 -18.91 4.19
N ASN A 218 11.47 -19.00 3.83
CA ASN A 218 12.31 -20.18 4.04
C ASN A 218 13.78 -19.78 4.31
N LYS A 219 14.67 -20.75 4.56
CA LYS A 219 16.09 -20.50 4.84
C LYS A 219 16.85 -19.70 3.75
N SER A 220 16.34 -19.66 2.51
CA SER A 220 16.94 -18.86 1.44
C SER A 220 16.48 -17.39 1.46
N GLY A 221 15.50 -17.06 2.29
CA GLY A 221 14.87 -15.75 2.40
C GLY A 221 13.38 -15.80 2.02
N ILE A 222 12.91 -14.79 1.30
CA ILE A 222 11.52 -14.69 0.88
C ILE A 222 11.45 -14.80 -0.65
N CYS A 223 10.53 -15.63 -1.13
CA CYS A 223 10.19 -15.78 -2.53
C CYS A 223 8.72 -15.42 -2.75
N GLY A 224 8.43 -14.48 -3.64
CA GLY A 224 7.06 -14.06 -3.93
C GLY A 224 6.20 -15.17 -4.55
N ILE A 225 4.89 -15.04 -4.41
CA ILE A 225 3.91 -15.90 -5.06
C ILE A 225 3.49 -15.25 -6.38
N SER A 226 3.49 -16.02 -7.46
CA SER A 226 3.17 -15.54 -8.79
C SER A 226 1.68 -15.55 -9.07
N PHE A 227 1.23 -14.52 -9.80
CA PHE A 227 -0.13 -14.39 -10.32
C PHE A 227 -0.08 -14.38 -11.85
N GLU A 228 -0.33 -15.56 -12.47
CA GLU A 228 -0.26 -15.73 -13.92
C GLU A 228 -1.32 -14.88 -14.65
N ASN A 229 -2.50 -14.74 -14.07
CA ASN A 229 -3.66 -14.05 -14.66
C ASN A 229 -4.00 -12.75 -13.90
N TYR A 230 -3.02 -11.87 -13.74
CA TYR A 230 -3.29 -10.56 -13.11
C TYR A 230 -4.28 -9.75 -13.99
N PRO A 231 -5.31 -9.08 -13.39
CA PRO A 231 -6.32 -8.33 -14.15
C PRO A 231 -5.70 -7.24 -15.03
N THR A 232 -5.81 -7.39 -16.35
CA THR A 232 -5.15 -6.50 -17.34
C THR A 232 -5.49 -5.03 -17.15
N ALA A 233 -6.77 -4.73 -16.87
CA ALA A 233 -7.21 -3.35 -16.69
C ALA A 233 -6.56 -2.69 -15.49
N PHE A 234 -6.51 -3.37 -14.33
CA PHE A 234 -5.84 -2.84 -13.16
C PHE A 234 -4.31 -2.86 -13.31
N GLY A 235 -3.75 -3.90 -13.94
CA GLY A 235 -2.34 -3.99 -14.29
C GLY A 235 -1.85 -2.83 -15.15
N SER A 236 -2.71 -2.27 -16.01
CA SER A 236 -2.39 -1.07 -16.80
C SER A 236 -2.20 0.17 -15.92
N LEU A 237 -2.99 0.34 -14.86
CA LEU A 237 -2.78 1.41 -13.89
C LEU A 237 -1.45 1.23 -13.14
N LEU A 238 -1.13 0.00 -12.75
CA LEU A 238 0.15 -0.31 -12.11
C LEU A 238 1.35 -0.02 -13.02
N ASN A 239 1.22 -0.30 -14.34
CA ASN A 239 2.28 0.01 -15.31
C ASN A 239 2.56 1.51 -15.43
N LEU A 240 1.55 2.36 -15.38
CA LEU A 240 1.74 3.82 -15.35
C LEU A 240 2.61 4.21 -14.15
N GLN A 241 2.29 3.70 -12.97
CA GLN A 241 3.06 3.98 -11.75
C GLN A 241 4.45 3.36 -11.76
N SER A 242 4.64 2.22 -12.43
CA SER A 242 5.97 1.62 -12.59
C SER A 242 6.94 2.56 -13.29
N GLY A 243 6.48 3.27 -14.34
CA GLY A 243 7.28 4.29 -15.02
C GLY A 243 7.67 5.45 -14.10
N VAL A 244 6.73 5.94 -13.29
CA VAL A 244 7.00 7.01 -12.31
C VAL A 244 8.05 6.58 -11.29
N ILE A 245 7.96 5.34 -10.79
CA ILE A 245 8.90 4.79 -9.81
C ILE A 245 10.30 4.66 -10.42
N GLN A 246 10.42 4.14 -11.66
CA GLN A 246 11.69 4.04 -12.39
C GLN A 246 12.34 5.42 -12.56
N MET A 247 11.60 6.40 -13.08
CA MET A 247 12.10 7.77 -13.26
C MET A 247 12.51 8.43 -11.93
N THR A 248 11.75 8.18 -10.85
CA THR A 248 12.11 8.66 -9.50
C THR A 248 13.42 8.04 -9.03
N THR A 249 13.60 6.74 -9.26
CA THR A 249 14.84 6.02 -8.91
C THR A 249 16.03 6.58 -9.70
N GLU A 250 15.88 6.80 -11.00
CA GLU A 250 16.92 7.43 -11.83
C GLU A 250 17.28 8.82 -11.33
N ALA A 251 16.29 9.63 -10.95
CA ALA A 251 16.52 10.97 -10.42
C ALA A 251 17.39 10.91 -9.14
N VAL A 252 17.05 9.99 -8.23
CA VAL A 252 17.78 9.83 -6.96
C VAL A 252 19.20 9.29 -7.19
N LEU A 253 19.33 8.21 -7.97
CA LEU A 253 20.63 7.54 -8.17
C LEU A 253 21.61 8.35 -9.00
N ASN A 254 21.11 9.14 -9.96
CA ASN A 254 21.92 9.99 -10.84
C ASN A 254 22.01 11.44 -10.35
N CYS A 255 21.42 11.78 -9.20
CA CYS A 255 21.36 13.13 -8.65
C CYS A 255 20.78 14.15 -9.68
N SER A 256 19.78 13.74 -10.47
CA SER A 256 19.30 14.49 -11.63
C SER A 256 17.99 15.22 -11.36
N LYS A 257 18.05 16.56 -11.34
CA LYS A 257 16.85 17.41 -11.31
C LYS A 257 15.98 17.20 -12.55
N HIS A 258 16.61 16.98 -13.73
CA HIS A 258 15.87 16.73 -14.96
C HIS A 258 15.06 15.43 -14.88
N SER A 259 15.65 14.33 -14.42
CA SER A 259 14.92 13.07 -14.24
C SER A 259 13.80 13.20 -13.19
N ALA A 260 14.00 13.99 -12.12
CA ALA A 260 12.94 14.28 -11.15
C ALA A 260 11.77 15.03 -11.78
N TYR A 261 12.04 15.98 -12.67
CA TYR A 261 11.02 16.68 -13.44
C TYR A 261 10.26 15.74 -14.37
N LEU A 262 10.97 14.86 -15.09
CA LEU A 262 10.35 13.87 -15.97
C LEU A 262 9.47 12.88 -15.17
N ALA A 263 9.90 12.48 -13.98
CA ALA A 263 9.09 11.64 -13.08
C ALA A 263 7.77 12.33 -12.70
N LEU A 264 7.78 13.63 -12.39
CA LEU A 264 6.56 14.40 -12.13
C LEU A 264 5.66 14.45 -13.36
N LEU A 265 6.20 14.64 -14.55
CA LEU A 265 5.40 14.70 -15.79
C LEU A 265 4.83 13.34 -16.20
N ALA A 266 5.46 12.25 -15.81
CA ALA A 266 4.96 10.90 -16.04
C ALA A 266 3.84 10.50 -15.06
N ASP A 267 3.71 11.21 -13.93
CA ASP A 267 2.70 10.89 -12.92
C ASP A 267 1.30 11.29 -13.43
N PRO A 268 0.34 10.34 -13.48
CA PRO A 268 -1.00 10.62 -14.02
C PRO A 268 -1.79 11.67 -13.23
N VAL A 269 -1.43 11.97 -11.97
CA VAL A 269 -2.09 13.01 -11.19
C VAL A 269 -1.53 14.42 -11.45
N VAL A 270 -0.45 14.53 -12.22
CA VAL A 270 0.16 15.82 -12.61
C VAL A 270 -0.39 16.26 -13.97
N ASN A 271 -1.10 17.38 -14.01
CA ASN A 271 -1.79 17.88 -15.20
C ASN A 271 -1.27 19.22 -15.73
N ASP A 272 -0.24 19.81 -15.11
CA ASP A 272 0.35 21.11 -15.49
C ASP A 272 1.88 21.07 -15.40
N SER A 273 2.55 21.10 -16.53
CA SER A 273 4.01 21.04 -16.61
C SER A 273 4.71 22.28 -16.04
N ILE A 274 4.10 23.45 -16.15
CA ILE A 274 4.68 24.70 -15.62
C ILE A 274 4.63 24.69 -14.09
N GLN A 275 3.51 24.27 -13.54
CA GLN A 275 3.35 24.14 -12.08
C GLN A 275 4.25 23.03 -11.52
N ALA A 276 4.39 21.90 -12.21
CA ALA A 276 5.33 20.85 -11.84
C ALA A 276 6.78 21.34 -11.76
N ALA A 277 7.23 22.13 -12.75
CA ALA A 277 8.57 22.72 -12.75
C ALA A 277 8.79 23.71 -11.59
N ARG A 278 7.78 24.55 -11.31
CA ARG A 278 7.81 25.48 -10.17
C ARG A 278 7.81 24.73 -8.84
N LEU A 279 6.95 23.72 -8.68
CA LEU A 279 6.89 22.88 -7.48
C LEU A 279 8.23 22.24 -7.20
N LEU A 280 8.85 21.58 -8.20
CA LEU A 280 10.15 20.94 -8.04
C LEU A 280 11.22 21.93 -7.60
N SER A 281 11.28 23.11 -8.24
CA SER A 281 12.25 24.15 -7.88
C SER A 281 12.06 24.66 -6.46
N ASN A 282 10.82 24.93 -6.04
CA ASN A 282 10.50 25.37 -4.69
C ASN A 282 10.83 24.29 -3.65
N MET A 283 10.56 23.00 -3.97
CA MET A 283 10.88 21.90 -3.07
C MET A 283 12.40 21.75 -2.90
N ILE A 284 13.19 21.86 -3.97
CA ILE A 284 14.66 21.80 -3.88
C ILE A 284 15.20 22.96 -3.05
N GLU A 285 14.66 24.17 -3.20
CA GLU A 285 15.07 25.33 -2.43
C GLU A 285 14.71 25.19 -0.96
N THR A 286 13.44 24.93 -0.65
CA THR A 286 12.95 24.83 0.75
C THR A 286 13.51 23.63 1.50
N GLN A 287 13.80 22.54 0.79
CA GLN A 287 14.37 21.32 1.32
C GLN A 287 15.83 21.12 0.90
N SER A 288 16.57 22.20 0.68
CA SER A 288 17.93 22.16 0.12
C SER A 288 18.91 21.27 0.93
N LYS A 289 18.70 21.16 2.22
CA LYS A 289 19.46 20.23 3.09
C LYS A 289 19.34 18.77 2.61
N PHE A 290 18.19 18.37 2.06
CA PHE A 290 17.89 16.98 1.66
C PHE A 290 17.85 16.80 0.14
N LEU A 291 17.49 17.83 -0.61
CA LEU A 291 17.30 17.76 -2.06
C LEU A 291 18.37 18.54 -2.86
N GLY A 292 19.26 19.27 -2.19
CA GLY A 292 20.30 20.07 -2.87
C GLY A 292 21.34 19.26 -3.65
N TYR A 293 21.29 17.94 -3.59
CA TYR A 293 22.08 17.05 -4.44
C TYR A 293 21.50 16.90 -5.86
N LEU A 294 20.24 17.21 -6.08
CA LEU A 294 19.62 17.20 -7.42
C LEU A 294 20.12 18.40 -8.23
N LYS A 295 20.84 18.12 -9.30
CA LYS A 295 21.50 19.13 -10.17
C LYS A 295 20.92 19.12 -11.57
#